data_04c59ffbef510aec557234e5b02e84bf
#
_entry.id   04c59ffbef510aec557234e5b02e84bf
#
_cell.length_a   1.000
_cell.length_b   1.000
_cell.length_c   1.000
_cell.angle_alpha   90.00
_cell.angle_beta   90.00
_cell.angle_gamma   90.00
#
_symmetry.space_group_name_H-M   'P 1'
#
loop_
_entity.id
_entity.type
_entity.pdbx_description
1 polymer ?
#
loop_
_entity_poly.entity_id
_entity_poly.type
_entity_poly.pdbx_seq_one_letter_code
_entity_poly.pdbx_strand_id
1 'polypeptide(L)'
;MSEQKVLYLEKPQGAFVVSKAPILKPGPGQLSVKVKASALNPVECLIQDYGVIVEHYPAILGNDVAGDVEEIGEGVEGFVKGDKVFFQGYSGDLGGYQQYCLIPADIVAKIPSNIDYAQAASLPVGFGTSAVGLLSAEPTGAGLNPTFDLKVNHAGEPALVVGGSSSVGQYAIQIFRLLGYSTIIAYASARHTDFLKSLGATHVIDRGETALGNLAEAVKKITTAPLKIAYNAIGDAECRSACVDSIVVGGQVVDVNPFEAKDPGNGKKVFGIFGSVHNPANKKFGDIIRRTLPKLLQDGAIVPNRVEKLSDGLAGVDVGLKRMRAKQVSGVKLVVFPQETA
;
A
#
# COMPACT_ATOMS: atom_id res chain seq x y z
N MET A 1 26.06 23.81 -5.06
CA MET A 1 25.06 22.98 -4.38
C MET A 1 25.55 21.54 -4.49
N SER A 2 25.44 20.74 -3.44
CA SER A 2 25.74 19.30 -3.51
C SER A 2 24.74 18.60 -4.42
N GLU A 3 25.23 17.61 -5.19
CA GLU A 3 24.44 16.83 -6.13
C GLU A 3 24.06 15.47 -5.53
N GLN A 4 22.95 14.92 -6.00
CA GLN A 4 22.46 13.58 -5.70
C GLN A 4 22.18 12.81 -6.99
N LYS A 5 22.05 11.49 -6.90
CA LYS A 5 21.51 10.65 -7.97
C LYS A 5 20.00 10.54 -7.84
N VAL A 6 19.33 10.62 -8.99
CA VAL A 6 17.89 10.54 -9.14
C VAL A 6 17.54 9.62 -10.30
N LEU A 7 16.33 9.05 -10.30
CA LEU A 7 15.80 8.30 -11.42
C LEU A 7 14.66 9.08 -12.05
N TYR A 8 14.87 9.58 -13.25
CA TYR A 8 13.84 10.28 -14.01
C TYR A 8 13.06 9.31 -14.90
N LEU A 9 11.74 9.40 -14.86
CA LEU A 9 10.89 9.02 -15.98
C LEU A 9 10.84 10.23 -16.94
N GLU A 10 11.42 10.10 -18.13
CA GLU A 10 11.65 11.24 -19.03
C GLU A 10 10.35 11.83 -19.59
N LYS A 11 9.39 10.97 -19.88
CA LYS A 11 8.07 11.31 -20.44
C LYS A 11 7.10 10.15 -20.24
N PRO A 12 5.78 10.34 -20.46
CA PRO A 12 4.83 9.22 -20.57
C PRO A 12 5.35 8.15 -21.55
N GLN A 13 5.28 6.89 -21.18
CA GLN A 13 5.79 5.74 -21.94
C GLN A 13 7.31 5.82 -22.25
N GLY A 14 8.02 6.69 -21.52
CA GLY A 14 9.45 6.89 -21.67
C GLY A 14 10.28 5.92 -20.83
N ALA A 15 11.60 6.03 -20.99
CA ALA A 15 12.56 5.28 -20.19
C ALA A 15 12.73 5.89 -18.78
N PHE A 16 13.13 5.04 -17.85
CA PHE A 16 13.72 5.47 -16.60
C PHE A 16 15.22 5.68 -16.79
N VAL A 17 15.73 6.86 -16.43
CA VAL A 17 17.14 7.24 -16.62
C VAL A 17 17.72 7.73 -15.30
N VAL A 18 18.81 7.09 -14.85
CA VAL A 18 19.59 7.58 -13.71
C VAL A 18 20.33 8.84 -14.11
N SER A 19 20.20 9.90 -13.35
CA SER A 19 20.77 11.21 -13.61
C SER A 19 21.21 11.88 -12.30
N LYS A 20 21.64 13.12 -12.40
CA LYS A 20 22.00 13.97 -11.26
C LYS A 20 21.00 15.12 -11.10
N ALA A 21 20.76 15.51 -9.86
CA ALA A 21 19.98 16.66 -9.50
C ALA A 21 20.59 17.37 -8.27
N PRO A 22 20.32 18.65 -8.02
CA PRO A 22 20.74 19.29 -6.78
C PRO A 22 20.01 18.66 -5.57
N ILE A 23 20.70 18.61 -4.43
CA ILE A 23 20.05 18.32 -3.15
C ILE A 23 19.33 19.59 -2.71
N LEU A 24 18.01 19.51 -2.55
CA LEU A 24 17.20 20.63 -2.15
C LEU A 24 17.15 20.78 -0.62
N LYS A 25 17.02 22.01 -0.14
CA LYS A 25 16.76 22.31 1.28
C LYS A 25 15.27 22.30 1.58
N PRO A 26 14.88 21.84 2.78
CA PRO A 26 13.48 21.86 3.17
C PRO A 26 12.98 23.29 3.39
N GLY A 27 11.79 23.58 2.85
CA GLY A 27 11.02 24.79 3.16
C GLY A 27 10.29 24.68 4.50
N PRO A 28 9.54 25.72 4.89
CA PRO A 28 8.72 25.69 6.10
C PRO A 28 7.76 24.48 6.11
N GLY A 29 7.69 23.78 7.26
CA GLY A 29 6.84 22.59 7.43
C GLY A 29 7.34 21.30 6.75
N GLN A 30 8.53 21.31 6.13
CA GLN A 30 9.08 20.16 5.41
C GLN A 30 10.28 19.55 6.14
N LEU A 31 10.53 18.28 5.83
CA LEU A 31 11.77 17.57 6.13
C LEU A 31 12.52 17.29 4.83
N SER A 32 13.85 17.35 4.87
CA SER A 32 14.72 16.68 3.90
C SER A 32 15.07 15.31 4.47
N VAL A 33 14.85 14.25 3.69
CA VAL A 33 15.08 12.87 4.11
C VAL A 33 16.10 12.22 3.20
N LYS A 34 17.15 11.66 3.80
CA LYS A 34 18.11 10.78 3.13
C LYS A 34 17.45 9.41 2.93
N VAL A 35 17.04 9.11 1.70
CA VAL A 35 16.30 7.89 1.36
C VAL A 35 17.20 6.68 1.52
N LYS A 36 16.84 5.77 2.40
CA LYS A 36 17.55 4.49 2.64
C LYS A 36 16.93 3.35 1.87
N ALA A 37 15.61 3.34 1.73
CA ALA A 37 14.86 2.34 0.98
C ALA A 37 13.64 2.97 0.32
N SER A 38 13.31 2.52 -0.89
CA SER A 38 12.07 2.87 -1.59
C SER A 38 11.47 1.62 -2.22
N ALA A 39 10.17 1.37 -1.99
CA ALA A 39 9.53 0.17 -2.50
C ALA A 39 8.69 0.47 -3.75
N LEU A 40 8.59 -0.53 -4.64
CA LEU A 40 7.89 -0.42 -5.91
C LEU A 40 6.40 -0.75 -5.74
N ASN A 41 5.57 -0.08 -6.53
CA ASN A 41 4.12 -0.25 -6.55
C ASN A 41 3.57 -0.37 -7.99
N PRO A 42 2.39 -0.97 -8.17
CA PRO A 42 1.73 -0.99 -9.49
C PRO A 42 1.44 0.40 -10.06
N VAL A 43 1.29 1.42 -9.21
CA VAL A 43 1.02 2.80 -9.64
C VAL A 43 2.16 3.38 -10.47
N GLU A 44 3.41 3.05 -10.21
CA GLU A 44 4.54 3.49 -11.04
C GLU A 44 4.49 2.86 -12.44
N CYS A 45 3.99 1.60 -12.55
CA CYS A 45 3.70 1.01 -13.85
C CYS A 45 2.62 1.79 -14.60
N LEU A 46 1.51 2.12 -13.91
CA LEU A 46 0.40 2.88 -14.51
C LEU A 46 0.85 4.28 -14.96
N ILE A 47 1.65 4.96 -14.16
CA ILE A 47 2.21 6.28 -14.51
C ILE A 47 3.06 6.18 -15.78
N GLN A 48 3.96 5.19 -15.84
CA GLN A 48 4.81 5.01 -17.02
C GLN A 48 3.99 4.60 -18.25
N ASP A 49 3.07 3.63 -18.12
CA ASP A 49 2.38 3.02 -19.27
C ASP A 49 1.29 3.94 -19.86
N TYR A 50 0.62 4.74 -19.01
CA TYR A 50 -0.54 5.53 -19.41
C TYR A 50 -0.38 7.05 -19.25
N GLY A 51 0.69 7.53 -18.62
CA GLY A 51 0.91 8.96 -18.37
C GLY A 51 -0.12 9.60 -17.41
N VAL A 52 -0.70 8.79 -16.52
CA VAL A 52 -1.70 9.26 -15.54
C VAL A 52 -1.03 9.78 -14.26
N ILE A 53 -1.75 10.61 -13.48
CA ILE A 53 -1.35 11.09 -12.13
C ILE A 53 -0.24 12.16 -12.16
N VAL A 54 0.75 12.04 -13.04
CA VAL A 54 1.88 12.97 -13.15
C VAL A 54 1.70 13.88 -14.36
N GLU A 55 1.75 15.19 -14.14
CA GLU A 55 1.49 16.21 -15.18
C GLU A 55 2.79 16.75 -15.79
N HIS A 56 3.89 16.74 -15.03
CA HIS A 56 5.16 17.34 -15.43
C HIS A 56 6.27 16.31 -15.58
N TYR A 57 7.04 16.39 -16.65
CA TYR A 57 8.17 15.52 -16.97
C TYR A 57 9.41 16.35 -17.32
N PRO A 58 10.64 15.86 -17.07
CA PRO A 58 10.93 14.57 -16.46
C PRO A 58 10.47 14.49 -14.99
N ALA A 59 10.02 13.31 -14.56
CA ALA A 59 9.45 13.11 -13.23
C ALA A 59 10.25 12.09 -12.39
N ILE A 60 10.47 12.40 -11.12
CA ILE A 60 10.98 11.43 -10.15
C ILE A 60 9.76 10.79 -9.50
N LEU A 61 9.67 9.46 -9.51
CA LEU A 61 8.59 8.69 -8.89
C LEU A 61 9.03 8.08 -7.55
N GLY A 62 8.26 7.14 -7.02
CA GLY A 62 8.54 6.40 -5.79
C GLY A 62 7.64 6.82 -4.64
N ASN A 63 6.57 6.03 -4.44
CA ASN A 63 5.53 6.38 -3.46
C ASN A 63 5.77 5.79 -2.07
N ASP A 64 6.67 4.82 -1.93
CA ASP A 64 6.99 4.16 -0.67
C ASP A 64 8.40 4.51 -0.24
N VAL A 65 8.56 5.24 0.85
CA VAL A 65 9.86 5.80 1.28
C VAL A 65 10.14 5.52 2.74
N ALA A 66 11.39 5.12 3.02
CA ALA A 66 11.97 5.06 4.36
C ALA A 66 13.40 5.64 4.35
N GLY A 67 13.77 6.38 5.39
CA GLY A 67 15.07 7.03 5.45
C GLY A 67 15.35 7.74 6.76
N ASP A 68 16.42 8.52 6.77
CA ASP A 68 16.82 9.35 7.91
C ASP A 68 16.49 10.82 7.65
N VAL A 69 15.96 11.51 8.65
CA VAL A 69 15.81 12.96 8.63
C VAL A 69 17.21 13.59 8.51
N GLU A 70 17.48 14.30 7.41
CA GLU A 70 18.75 14.97 7.16
C GLU A 70 18.73 16.43 7.57
N GLU A 71 17.69 17.17 7.17
CA GLU A 71 17.48 18.58 7.53
C GLU A 71 16.00 18.81 7.88
N ILE A 72 15.76 19.82 8.73
CA ILE A 72 14.43 20.18 9.24
C ILE A 72 14.12 21.61 8.83
N GLY A 73 12.99 21.81 8.18
CA GLY A 73 12.49 23.12 7.80
C GLY A 73 11.89 23.89 8.97
N GLU A 74 11.71 25.19 8.78
CA GLU A 74 11.14 26.08 9.77
C GLU A 74 9.74 25.62 10.20
N GLY A 75 9.45 25.71 11.51
CA GLY A 75 8.15 25.41 12.11
C GLY A 75 7.84 23.91 12.25
N VAL A 76 8.76 23.00 11.92
CA VAL A 76 8.58 21.57 12.14
C VAL A 76 8.91 21.22 13.58
N GLU A 77 7.99 20.51 14.21
CA GLU A 77 8.14 20.00 15.59
C GLU A 77 8.12 18.46 15.60
N GLY A 78 8.68 17.86 16.66
CA GLY A 78 8.63 16.42 16.92
C GLY A 78 9.65 15.57 16.14
N PHE A 79 10.52 16.17 15.32
CA PHE A 79 11.60 15.51 14.60
C PHE A 79 12.96 16.11 14.95
N VAL A 80 14.00 15.26 14.90
CA VAL A 80 15.41 15.65 15.00
C VAL A 80 16.20 15.01 13.86
N LYS A 81 17.33 15.62 13.48
CA LYS A 81 18.25 15.04 12.51
C LYS A 81 18.66 13.62 12.95
N GLY A 82 18.60 12.66 12.04
CA GLY A 82 18.91 11.26 12.29
C GLY A 82 17.70 10.42 12.73
N ASP A 83 16.53 11.02 12.95
CA ASP A 83 15.30 10.24 13.16
C ASP A 83 15.04 9.33 11.97
N LYS A 84 14.77 8.05 12.22
CA LYS A 84 14.37 7.07 11.21
C LYS A 84 12.89 7.23 10.93
N VAL A 85 12.54 7.45 9.65
CA VAL A 85 11.18 7.79 9.25
C VAL A 85 10.71 7.00 8.03
N PHE A 86 9.38 6.86 7.88
CA PHE A 86 8.74 6.33 6.70
C PHE A 86 7.48 7.12 6.36
N PHE A 87 7.15 7.18 5.09
CA PHE A 87 6.01 7.96 4.59
C PHE A 87 5.64 7.57 3.16
N GLN A 88 4.45 7.99 2.75
CA GLN A 88 4.06 7.93 1.35
C GLN A 88 4.66 9.14 0.62
N GLY A 89 5.56 8.88 -0.32
CA GLY A 89 6.06 9.86 -1.27
C GLY A 89 5.02 10.19 -2.35
N TYR A 90 5.44 10.93 -3.37
CA TYR A 90 4.58 11.24 -4.51
C TYR A 90 5.40 11.29 -5.80
N SER A 91 5.56 12.46 -6.40
CA SER A 91 6.39 12.70 -7.58
C SER A 91 7.24 13.95 -7.42
N GLY A 92 8.22 14.15 -8.28
CA GLY A 92 9.16 15.25 -8.20
C GLY A 92 9.99 15.21 -6.92
N ASP A 93 10.08 16.33 -6.23
CA ASP A 93 10.88 16.45 -5.00
C ASP A 93 10.40 15.54 -3.87
N LEU A 94 9.14 15.09 -3.91
CA LEU A 94 8.51 14.19 -2.92
C LEU A 94 8.69 12.70 -3.27
N GLY A 95 9.23 12.37 -4.45
CA GLY A 95 9.40 10.99 -4.91
C GLY A 95 10.57 10.29 -4.22
N GLY A 96 10.45 8.99 -3.99
CA GLY A 96 11.46 8.16 -3.32
C GLY A 96 12.55 7.62 -4.25
N TYR A 97 12.43 7.77 -5.58
CA TYR A 97 13.46 7.30 -6.50
C TYR A 97 14.58 8.33 -6.69
N GLN A 98 15.11 8.80 -5.56
CA GLN A 98 16.25 9.70 -5.44
C GLN A 98 16.97 9.49 -4.10
N GLN A 99 18.19 10.00 -3.96
CA GLN A 99 18.98 9.81 -2.74
C GLN A 99 18.50 10.68 -1.56
N TYR A 100 17.94 11.85 -1.84
CA TYR A 100 17.35 12.77 -0.87
C TYR A 100 16.05 13.31 -1.43
N CYS A 101 15.00 13.31 -0.64
CA CYS A 101 13.70 13.89 -1.02
C CYS A 101 13.19 14.86 0.03
N LEU A 102 12.27 15.71 -0.37
CA LEU A 102 11.52 16.60 0.53
C LEU A 102 10.19 15.95 0.88
N ILE A 103 9.66 16.25 2.07
CA ILE A 103 8.35 15.74 2.47
C ILE A 103 7.71 16.67 3.52
N PRO A 104 6.39 16.97 3.45
CA PRO A 104 5.68 17.62 4.54
C PRO A 104 5.76 16.77 5.81
N ALA A 105 6.13 17.38 6.94
CA ALA A 105 6.34 16.67 8.18
C ALA A 105 5.05 16.05 8.77
N ASP A 106 3.89 16.60 8.42
CA ASP A 106 2.58 16.18 8.92
C ASP A 106 2.11 14.80 8.41
N ILE A 107 2.77 14.26 7.36
CA ILE A 107 2.49 12.92 6.85
C ILE A 107 3.57 11.88 7.15
N VAL A 108 4.60 12.26 7.90
CA VAL A 108 5.76 11.42 8.21
C VAL A 108 5.56 10.68 9.54
N ALA A 109 5.88 9.39 9.57
CA ALA A 109 5.88 8.57 10.78
C ALA A 109 7.30 8.09 11.13
N LYS A 110 7.59 7.93 12.43
CA LYS A 110 8.86 7.35 12.89
C LYS A 110 8.85 5.83 12.77
N ILE A 111 9.98 5.26 12.35
CA ILE A 111 10.19 3.82 12.28
C ILE A 111 10.42 3.28 13.70
N PRO A 112 9.63 2.32 14.19
CA PRO A 112 9.89 1.66 15.46
C PRO A 112 11.15 0.79 15.38
N SER A 113 11.77 0.53 16.54
CA SER A 113 13.10 -0.10 16.61
C SER A 113 13.16 -1.57 16.16
N ASN A 114 12.01 -2.22 16.03
CA ASN A 114 11.89 -3.65 15.69
C ASN A 114 11.78 -3.94 14.18
N ILE A 115 11.78 -2.92 13.32
CA ILE A 115 11.77 -3.08 11.86
C ILE A 115 12.88 -2.28 11.20
N ASP A 116 13.37 -2.75 10.05
CA ASP A 116 14.39 -2.08 9.25
C ASP A 116 13.78 -1.14 8.18
N TYR A 117 14.65 -0.43 7.41
CA TYR A 117 14.19 0.50 6.37
C TYR A 117 13.44 -0.18 5.22
N ALA A 118 13.85 -1.39 4.82
CA ALA A 118 13.19 -2.10 3.73
C ALA A 118 11.78 -2.55 4.14
N GLN A 119 11.64 -3.04 5.37
CA GLN A 119 10.36 -3.36 5.97
C GLN A 119 9.49 -2.11 6.11
N ALA A 120 10.05 -1.00 6.60
CA ALA A 120 9.34 0.26 6.75
C ALA A 120 8.87 0.81 5.40
N ALA A 121 9.70 0.76 4.36
CA ALA A 121 9.33 1.16 3.00
C ALA A 121 8.24 0.27 2.39
N SER A 122 7.98 -0.91 2.90
CA SER A 122 6.91 -1.78 2.38
C SER A 122 5.50 -1.38 2.81
N LEU A 123 5.37 -0.42 3.74
CA LEU A 123 4.13 -0.09 4.45
C LEU A 123 3.27 1.01 3.78
N PRO A 124 3.80 2.19 3.39
CA PRO A 124 2.99 3.39 3.19
C PRO A 124 1.84 3.21 2.21
N VAL A 125 2.11 2.81 0.98
CA VAL A 125 1.07 2.59 -0.03
C VAL A 125 0.24 1.35 0.29
N GLY A 126 0.90 0.23 0.64
CA GLY A 126 0.22 -1.04 0.86
C GLY A 126 -0.76 -1.00 2.04
N PHE A 127 -0.27 -0.59 3.22
CA PHE A 127 -1.10 -0.45 4.41
C PHE A 127 -2.09 0.71 4.27
N GLY A 128 -1.63 1.87 3.76
CA GLY A 128 -2.47 3.05 3.57
C GLY A 128 -3.69 2.77 2.69
N THR A 129 -3.49 2.11 1.53
CA THR A 129 -4.60 1.73 0.63
C THR A 129 -5.60 0.80 1.33
N SER A 130 -5.11 -0.23 2.04
CA SER A 130 -5.99 -1.17 2.73
C SER A 130 -6.73 -0.51 3.91
N ALA A 131 -6.03 0.33 4.68
CA ALA A 131 -6.62 1.02 5.82
C ALA A 131 -7.64 2.08 5.39
N VAL A 132 -7.33 2.90 4.37
CA VAL A 132 -8.29 3.86 3.81
C VAL A 132 -9.52 3.12 3.29
N GLY A 133 -9.33 2.08 2.49
CA GLY A 133 -10.44 1.35 1.88
C GLY A 133 -11.36 0.65 2.87
N LEU A 134 -10.81 0.02 3.88
CA LEU A 134 -11.61 -0.72 4.86
C LEU A 134 -12.14 0.16 5.99
N LEU A 135 -11.32 1.09 6.50
CA LEU A 135 -11.59 1.74 7.77
C LEU A 135 -12.17 3.14 7.63
N SER A 136 -11.76 3.95 6.63
CA SER A 136 -12.22 5.33 6.51
C SER A 136 -13.71 5.41 6.23
N ALA A 137 -14.34 6.50 6.65
CA ALA A 137 -15.77 6.73 6.43
C ALA A 137 -16.14 6.79 4.93
N GLU A 138 -17.38 6.41 4.61
CA GLU A 138 -17.96 6.63 3.29
C GLU A 138 -17.90 8.14 2.91
N PRO A 139 -17.69 8.48 1.66
CA PRO A 139 -17.55 7.60 0.49
C PRO A 139 -16.12 7.15 0.21
N THR A 140 -15.16 7.48 1.09
CA THR A 140 -13.72 7.22 0.87
C THR A 140 -13.36 5.76 1.08
N GLY A 141 -14.08 5.05 1.95
CA GLY A 141 -13.91 3.63 2.25
C GLY A 141 -15.18 3.01 2.78
N ALA A 142 -15.10 1.76 3.24
CA ALA A 142 -16.24 0.97 3.71
C ALA A 142 -16.74 1.34 5.11
N GLY A 143 -16.06 2.22 5.83
CA GLY A 143 -16.49 2.73 7.12
C GLY A 143 -16.43 1.74 8.28
N LEU A 144 -15.63 0.68 8.19
CA LEU A 144 -15.58 -0.35 9.24
C LEU A 144 -15.06 0.18 10.58
N ASN A 145 -14.19 1.22 10.55
CA ASN A 145 -13.67 1.83 11.77
C ASN A 145 -13.05 3.22 11.49
N PRO A 146 -13.85 4.26 11.23
CA PRO A 146 -13.35 5.57 10.80
C PRO A 146 -12.50 6.32 11.83
N THR A 147 -12.60 5.95 13.09
CA THR A 147 -11.84 6.54 14.20
C THR A 147 -10.60 5.72 14.57
N PHE A 148 -10.45 4.54 13.96
CA PHE A 148 -9.41 3.57 14.30
C PHE A 148 -9.42 3.17 15.79
N ASP A 149 -10.62 3.01 16.35
CA ASP A 149 -10.80 2.56 17.73
C ASP A 149 -10.52 1.05 17.83
N LEU A 150 -9.50 0.66 18.57
CA LEU A 150 -9.10 -0.73 18.76
C LEU A 150 -10.12 -1.58 19.55
N LYS A 151 -11.19 -0.97 20.05
CA LYS A 151 -12.30 -1.68 20.70
C LYS A 151 -13.36 -2.17 19.71
N VAL A 152 -13.35 -1.69 18.46
CA VAL A 152 -14.24 -2.18 17.39
C VAL A 152 -13.96 -3.66 17.17
N ASN A 153 -15.03 -4.47 17.20
CA ASN A 153 -14.95 -5.92 17.11
C ASN A 153 -16.10 -6.47 16.26
N HIS A 154 -15.73 -7.22 15.21
CA HIS A 154 -16.62 -7.89 14.27
C HIS A 154 -16.67 -9.40 14.52
N ALA A 155 -16.65 -9.83 15.79
CA ALA A 155 -16.73 -11.25 16.15
C ALA A 155 -17.97 -11.91 15.55
N GLY A 156 -17.79 -13.10 14.96
CA GLY A 156 -18.84 -13.84 14.27
C GLY A 156 -19.03 -13.46 12.80
N GLU A 157 -18.45 -12.36 12.33
CA GLU A 157 -18.55 -11.95 10.93
C GLU A 157 -17.42 -12.55 10.07
N PRO A 158 -17.74 -13.00 8.82
CA PRO A 158 -16.73 -13.38 7.83
C PRO A 158 -16.29 -12.19 6.99
N ALA A 159 -15.03 -12.27 6.50
CA ALA A 159 -14.47 -11.37 5.51
C ALA A 159 -13.74 -12.14 4.40
N LEU A 160 -13.77 -11.63 3.17
CA LEU A 160 -13.10 -12.21 2.01
C LEU A 160 -12.01 -11.27 1.48
N VAL A 161 -10.84 -11.80 1.16
CA VAL A 161 -9.74 -11.08 0.50
C VAL A 161 -9.36 -11.83 -0.78
N VAL A 162 -9.69 -11.26 -1.94
CA VAL A 162 -9.26 -11.76 -3.25
C VAL A 162 -7.90 -11.16 -3.59
N GLY A 163 -6.92 -12.02 -3.89
CA GLY A 163 -5.51 -11.60 -4.04
C GLY A 163 -4.79 -11.45 -2.70
N GLY A 164 -5.11 -12.31 -1.72
CA GLY A 164 -4.58 -12.23 -0.35
C GLY A 164 -3.06 -12.20 -0.23
N SER A 165 -2.30 -12.73 -1.20
CA SER A 165 -0.84 -12.69 -1.21
C SER A 165 -0.23 -11.40 -1.80
N SER A 166 -1.03 -10.51 -2.39
CA SER A 166 -0.55 -9.19 -2.81
C SER A 166 -0.19 -8.32 -1.60
N SER A 167 0.58 -7.24 -1.80
CA SER A 167 0.98 -6.33 -0.72
C SER A 167 -0.25 -5.81 0.06
N VAL A 168 -1.22 -5.25 -0.64
CA VAL A 168 -2.45 -4.73 -0.04
C VAL A 168 -3.32 -5.86 0.55
N GLY A 169 -3.40 -7.03 -0.10
CA GLY A 169 -4.15 -8.18 0.43
C GLY A 169 -3.62 -8.69 1.77
N GLN A 170 -2.30 -8.72 1.93
CA GLN A 170 -1.66 -9.07 3.21
C GLN A 170 -2.06 -8.09 4.33
N TYR A 171 -2.15 -6.80 4.04
CA TYR A 171 -2.60 -5.81 5.02
C TYR A 171 -4.11 -5.86 5.27
N ALA A 172 -4.92 -6.13 4.25
CA ALA A 172 -6.36 -6.34 4.43
C ALA A 172 -6.65 -7.51 5.39
N ILE A 173 -5.94 -8.64 5.24
CA ILE A 173 -6.04 -9.79 6.16
C ILE A 173 -5.71 -9.37 7.61
N GLN A 174 -4.63 -8.62 7.80
CA GLN A 174 -4.20 -8.17 9.12
C GLN A 174 -5.17 -7.15 9.73
N ILE A 175 -5.74 -6.25 8.92
CA ILE A 175 -6.76 -5.30 9.35
C ILE A 175 -8.04 -6.05 9.79
N PHE A 176 -8.51 -7.04 9.03
CA PHE A 176 -9.64 -7.86 9.44
C PHE A 176 -9.37 -8.61 10.75
N ARG A 177 -8.16 -9.15 10.93
CA ARG A 177 -7.75 -9.74 12.21
C ARG A 177 -7.79 -8.72 13.34
N LEU A 178 -7.26 -7.51 13.12
CA LEU A 178 -7.25 -6.42 14.11
C LEU A 178 -8.67 -5.99 14.51
N LEU A 179 -9.60 -6.03 13.56
CA LEU A 179 -11.03 -5.76 13.79
C LEU A 179 -11.78 -6.96 14.39
N GLY A 180 -11.13 -8.08 14.71
CA GLY A 180 -11.74 -9.23 15.37
C GLY A 180 -12.64 -10.10 14.49
N TYR A 181 -12.53 -10.02 13.16
CA TYR A 181 -13.28 -10.93 12.28
C TYR A 181 -12.96 -12.38 12.59
N SER A 182 -13.99 -13.23 12.78
CA SER A 182 -13.82 -14.63 13.19
C SER A 182 -13.44 -15.56 12.03
N THR A 183 -13.85 -15.22 10.81
CA THR A 183 -13.58 -15.99 9.60
C THR A 183 -12.98 -15.08 8.55
N ILE A 184 -11.67 -15.21 8.29
CA ILE A 184 -10.94 -14.42 7.30
C ILE A 184 -10.53 -15.36 6.17
N ILE A 185 -11.19 -15.24 5.02
CA ILE A 185 -11.00 -16.09 3.85
C ILE A 185 -10.08 -15.37 2.87
N ALA A 186 -8.95 -15.97 2.51
CA ALA A 186 -8.05 -15.45 1.50
C ALA A 186 -8.13 -16.31 0.22
N TYR A 187 -8.39 -15.70 -0.92
CA TYR A 187 -8.25 -16.33 -2.22
C TYR A 187 -6.87 -16.00 -2.78
N ALA A 188 -6.00 -17.03 -2.87
CA ALA A 188 -4.60 -16.87 -3.24
C ALA A 188 -4.02 -18.19 -3.76
N SER A 189 -2.75 -18.23 -4.17
CA SER A 189 -2.03 -19.45 -4.49
C SER A 189 -1.73 -20.25 -3.23
N ALA A 190 -1.93 -21.57 -3.25
CA ALA A 190 -1.71 -22.50 -2.12
C ALA A 190 -0.32 -22.40 -1.48
N ARG A 191 0.72 -22.07 -2.28
CA ARG A 191 2.10 -21.88 -1.79
C ARG A 191 2.24 -20.80 -0.71
N HIS A 192 1.24 -19.91 -0.57
CA HIS A 192 1.22 -18.85 0.44
C HIS A 192 0.35 -19.18 1.67
N THR A 193 -0.23 -20.38 1.74
CA THR A 193 -1.21 -20.74 2.78
C THR A 193 -0.71 -20.50 4.19
N ASP A 194 0.45 -21.05 4.55
CA ASP A 194 0.99 -20.92 5.92
C ASP A 194 1.35 -19.46 6.24
N PHE A 195 1.88 -18.74 5.25
CA PHE A 195 2.18 -17.32 5.41
C PHE A 195 0.92 -16.49 5.62
N LEU A 196 -0.13 -16.68 4.82
CA LEU A 196 -1.38 -15.92 4.99
C LEU A 196 -2.08 -16.26 6.31
N LYS A 197 -2.02 -17.52 6.75
CA LYS A 197 -2.50 -17.92 8.06
C LYS A 197 -1.72 -17.24 9.19
N SER A 198 -0.41 -17.10 9.07
CA SER A 198 0.40 -16.37 10.06
C SER A 198 0.04 -14.87 10.15
N LEU A 199 -0.51 -14.28 9.08
CA LEU A 199 -1.02 -12.91 9.05
C LEU A 199 -2.44 -12.79 9.62
N GLY A 200 -3.19 -13.91 9.76
CA GLY A 200 -4.53 -13.92 10.32
C GLY A 200 -5.60 -14.52 9.43
N ALA A 201 -5.29 -14.97 8.20
CA ALA A 201 -6.26 -15.73 7.41
C ALA A 201 -6.61 -17.03 8.12
N THR A 202 -7.91 -17.30 8.32
CA THR A 202 -8.38 -18.56 8.90
C THR A 202 -8.51 -19.67 7.85
N HIS A 203 -8.84 -19.25 6.62
CA HIS A 203 -9.02 -20.15 5.48
C HIS A 203 -8.32 -19.56 4.24
N VAL A 204 -7.74 -20.45 3.44
CA VAL A 204 -7.16 -20.09 2.13
C VAL A 204 -7.83 -20.96 1.06
N ILE A 205 -8.45 -20.30 0.08
CA ILE A 205 -8.99 -20.95 -1.12
C ILE A 205 -7.90 -20.87 -2.19
N ASP A 206 -7.43 -22.03 -2.67
CA ASP A 206 -6.41 -22.07 -3.71
C ASP A 206 -7.01 -21.68 -5.07
N ARG A 207 -6.45 -20.61 -5.64
CA ARG A 207 -6.82 -20.13 -6.98
C ARG A 207 -6.44 -21.11 -8.11
N GLY A 208 -5.55 -22.04 -7.83
CA GLY A 208 -5.15 -23.10 -8.78
C GLY A 208 -6.20 -24.20 -8.89
N GLU A 209 -6.99 -24.43 -7.85
CA GLU A 209 -8.04 -25.45 -7.80
C GLU A 209 -9.45 -24.86 -7.93
N THR A 210 -9.64 -23.62 -7.53
CA THR A 210 -10.94 -22.93 -7.54
C THR A 210 -10.91 -21.77 -8.51
N ALA A 211 -11.61 -21.87 -9.64
CA ALA A 211 -11.82 -20.75 -10.57
C ALA A 211 -12.63 -19.62 -9.91
N LEU A 212 -12.42 -18.36 -10.31
CA LEU A 212 -13.13 -17.18 -9.77
C LEU A 212 -14.65 -17.32 -9.85
N GLY A 213 -15.21 -17.87 -10.94
CA GLY A 213 -16.65 -18.11 -11.07
C GLY A 213 -17.24 -19.08 -10.04
N ASN A 214 -16.41 -19.87 -9.36
CA ASN A 214 -16.81 -20.81 -8.30
C ASN A 214 -16.49 -20.30 -6.89
N LEU A 215 -15.94 -19.07 -6.77
CA LEU A 215 -15.48 -18.53 -5.49
C LEU A 215 -16.64 -18.39 -4.48
N ALA A 216 -17.79 -17.88 -4.92
CA ALA A 216 -18.96 -17.72 -4.06
C ALA A 216 -19.41 -19.07 -3.44
N GLU A 217 -19.43 -20.13 -4.21
CA GLU A 217 -19.77 -21.49 -3.73
C GLU A 217 -18.67 -22.05 -2.80
N ALA A 218 -17.41 -21.78 -3.07
CA ALA A 218 -16.33 -22.17 -2.18
C ALA A 218 -16.41 -21.44 -0.81
N VAL A 219 -16.75 -20.15 -0.80
CA VAL A 219 -16.99 -19.37 0.42
C VAL A 219 -18.16 -19.96 1.24
N LYS A 220 -19.27 -20.33 0.60
CA LYS A 220 -20.43 -20.95 1.28
C LYS A 220 -20.12 -22.28 1.94
N LYS A 221 -19.12 -23.03 1.44
CA LYS A 221 -18.65 -24.28 2.07
C LYS A 221 -17.85 -24.01 3.34
N ILE A 222 -17.27 -22.82 3.50
CA ILE A 222 -16.47 -22.42 4.68
C ILE A 222 -17.36 -21.82 5.76
N THR A 223 -18.34 -20.99 5.38
CA THR A 223 -19.20 -20.31 6.34
C THR A 223 -20.62 -20.16 5.82
N THR A 224 -21.60 -20.32 6.72
CA THR A 224 -23.01 -20.01 6.48
C THR A 224 -23.39 -18.61 6.95
N ALA A 225 -22.51 -17.93 7.69
CA ALA A 225 -22.72 -16.54 8.12
C ALA A 225 -22.70 -15.60 6.90
N PRO A 226 -23.53 -14.55 6.88
CA PRO A 226 -23.62 -13.63 5.75
C PRO A 226 -22.31 -12.89 5.54
N LEU A 227 -21.69 -13.05 4.36
CA LEU A 227 -20.50 -12.31 3.98
C LEU A 227 -20.90 -10.88 3.57
N LYS A 228 -20.58 -9.89 4.41
CA LYS A 228 -20.94 -8.49 4.20
C LYS A 228 -19.80 -7.66 3.60
N ILE A 229 -18.57 -8.13 3.66
CA ILE A 229 -17.40 -7.39 3.20
C ILE A 229 -16.43 -8.27 2.40
N ALA A 230 -16.02 -7.79 1.23
CA ALA A 230 -14.94 -8.37 0.45
C ALA A 230 -13.92 -7.29 0.04
N TYR A 231 -12.65 -7.67 -0.03
CA TYR A 231 -11.55 -6.82 -0.47
C TYR A 231 -10.95 -7.39 -1.76
N ASN A 232 -11.09 -6.68 -2.88
CA ASN A 232 -10.43 -7.00 -4.12
C ASN A 232 -9.04 -6.33 -4.17
N ALA A 233 -8.02 -7.09 -3.88
CA ALA A 233 -6.62 -6.64 -3.86
C ALA A 233 -5.93 -6.71 -5.25
N ILE A 234 -6.65 -7.13 -6.30
CA ILE A 234 -6.16 -7.24 -7.67
C ILE A 234 -6.62 -6.05 -8.51
N GLY A 235 -7.90 -5.66 -8.37
CA GLY A 235 -8.47 -4.49 -9.04
C GLY A 235 -8.98 -4.74 -10.47
N ASP A 236 -8.96 -5.97 -10.97
CA ASP A 236 -9.54 -6.30 -12.26
C ASP A 236 -11.04 -6.59 -12.17
N ALA A 237 -11.74 -6.53 -13.32
CA ALA A 237 -13.19 -6.69 -13.40
C ALA A 237 -13.67 -8.09 -13.01
N GLU A 238 -12.88 -9.13 -13.32
CA GLU A 238 -13.23 -10.52 -13.04
C GLU A 238 -13.18 -10.80 -11.52
N CYS A 239 -12.10 -10.36 -10.84
CA CYS A 239 -11.99 -10.43 -9.40
C CYS A 239 -13.07 -9.59 -8.68
N ARG A 240 -13.40 -8.42 -9.22
CA ARG A 240 -14.49 -7.56 -8.71
C ARG A 240 -15.84 -8.27 -8.78
N SER A 241 -16.17 -8.88 -9.93
CA SER A 241 -17.40 -9.65 -10.10
C SER A 241 -17.47 -10.79 -9.09
N ALA A 242 -16.42 -11.57 -8.95
CA ALA A 242 -16.36 -12.67 -7.99
C ALA A 242 -16.53 -12.21 -6.52
N CYS A 243 -16.01 -11.03 -6.15
CA CYS A 243 -16.28 -10.41 -4.85
C CYS A 243 -17.74 -10.04 -4.68
N VAL A 244 -18.33 -9.38 -5.69
CA VAL A 244 -19.75 -8.98 -5.69
C VAL A 244 -20.68 -10.20 -5.57
N ASP A 245 -20.39 -11.29 -6.30
CA ASP A 245 -21.17 -12.52 -6.27
C ASP A 245 -21.07 -13.24 -4.91
N SER A 246 -19.95 -13.06 -4.21
CA SER A 246 -19.71 -13.70 -2.92
C SER A 246 -20.40 -13.00 -1.73
N ILE A 247 -20.70 -11.71 -1.81
CA ILE A 247 -21.32 -10.94 -0.70
C ILE A 247 -22.85 -10.98 -0.76
N VAL A 248 -23.48 -10.79 0.39
CA VAL A 248 -24.95 -10.66 0.48
C VAL A 248 -25.44 -9.28 0.03
N VAL A 249 -26.75 -9.12 -0.20
CA VAL A 249 -27.40 -7.82 -0.38
C VAL A 249 -27.14 -6.95 0.87
N GLY A 250 -26.82 -5.68 0.67
CA GLY A 250 -26.36 -4.76 1.73
C GLY A 250 -24.87 -4.88 2.04
N GLY A 251 -24.15 -5.83 1.41
CA GLY A 251 -22.71 -5.96 1.56
C GLY A 251 -21.92 -4.98 0.70
N GLN A 252 -20.62 -4.94 0.96
CA GLN A 252 -19.67 -3.97 0.39
C GLN A 252 -18.44 -4.68 -0.19
N VAL A 253 -17.94 -4.19 -1.31
CA VAL A 253 -16.65 -4.57 -1.90
C VAL A 253 -15.73 -3.36 -1.87
N VAL A 254 -14.55 -3.52 -1.30
CA VAL A 254 -13.45 -2.57 -1.43
C VAL A 254 -12.56 -3.01 -2.59
N ASP A 255 -12.39 -2.16 -3.60
CA ASP A 255 -11.64 -2.45 -4.81
C ASP A 255 -10.45 -1.50 -4.96
N VAL A 256 -9.26 -2.03 -5.18
CA VAL A 256 -8.04 -1.21 -5.31
C VAL A 256 -7.93 -0.44 -6.64
N ASN A 257 -8.89 -0.62 -7.54
CA ASN A 257 -8.98 0.14 -8.79
C ASN A 257 -10.06 1.23 -8.69
N PRO A 258 -9.69 2.51 -8.46
CA PRO A 258 -10.66 3.59 -8.30
C PRO A 258 -11.33 4.00 -9.61
N PHE A 259 -10.77 3.64 -10.76
CA PHE A 259 -11.24 4.12 -12.06
C PHE A 259 -12.39 3.29 -12.64
N GLU A 260 -12.46 2.02 -12.27
CA GLU A 260 -13.45 1.08 -12.82
C GLU A 260 -14.50 0.61 -11.80
N ALA A 261 -14.32 0.94 -10.53
CA ALA A 261 -15.27 0.58 -9.48
C ALA A 261 -16.59 1.31 -9.71
N LYS A 262 -17.67 0.56 -9.91
CA LYS A 262 -19.03 1.07 -10.07
C LYS A 262 -19.98 0.27 -9.20
N ASP A 263 -20.97 0.96 -8.62
CA ASP A 263 -22.06 0.32 -7.88
C ASP A 263 -22.83 -0.63 -8.81
N PRO A 264 -22.97 -1.92 -8.47
CA PRO A 264 -23.68 -2.89 -9.29
C PRO A 264 -25.22 -2.70 -9.31
N GLY A 265 -25.77 -1.75 -8.52
CA GLY A 265 -27.18 -1.40 -8.54
C GLY A 265 -28.14 -2.46 -7.95
N ASN A 266 -27.61 -3.50 -7.28
CA ASN A 266 -28.37 -4.62 -6.75
C ASN A 266 -28.42 -4.64 -5.20
N GLY A 267 -28.32 -3.48 -4.59
CA GLY A 267 -28.26 -3.33 -3.13
C GLY A 267 -26.90 -3.68 -2.52
N LYS A 268 -25.87 -3.88 -3.33
CA LYS A 268 -24.46 -4.05 -2.92
C LYS A 268 -23.70 -2.79 -3.31
N LYS A 269 -22.63 -2.46 -2.56
CA LYS A 269 -21.77 -1.29 -2.83
C LYS A 269 -20.39 -1.72 -3.28
N VAL A 270 -19.76 -0.92 -4.16
CA VAL A 270 -18.35 -1.09 -4.55
C VAL A 270 -17.62 0.23 -4.36
N PHE A 271 -16.62 0.24 -3.50
CA PHE A 271 -15.74 1.39 -3.26
C PHE A 271 -14.43 1.22 -4.02
N GLY A 272 -14.18 2.07 -5.01
CA GLY A 272 -12.88 2.18 -5.66
C GLY A 272 -11.95 3.06 -4.85
N ILE A 273 -10.81 2.52 -4.42
CA ILE A 273 -9.94 3.17 -3.45
C ILE A 273 -8.77 3.90 -4.11
N PHE A 274 -8.69 5.18 -3.86
CA PHE A 274 -7.51 5.99 -4.10
C PHE A 274 -6.82 6.28 -2.76
N GLY A 275 -5.94 5.34 -2.32
CA GLY A 275 -5.37 5.31 -0.97
C GLY A 275 -4.25 6.32 -0.69
N SER A 276 -4.07 7.36 -1.51
CA SER A 276 -3.03 8.36 -1.31
C SER A 276 -3.35 9.32 -0.17
N VAL A 277 -2.43 9.48 0.78
CA VAL A 277 -2.52 10.49 1.85
C VAL A 277 -2.36 11.93 1.34
N HIS A 278 -1.84 12.10 0.12
CA HIS A 278 -1.79 13.41 -0.55
C HIS A 278 -3.16 13.83 -1.10
N ASN A 279 -4.13 12.93 -1.19
CA ASN A 279 -5.50 13.29 -1.52
C ASN A 279 -6.16 13.99 -0.32
N PRO A 280 -6.70 15.21 -0.48
CA PRO A 280 -7.34 15.95 0.60
C PRO A 280 -8.45 15.17 1.33
N ALA A 281 -9.18 14.30 0.62
CA ALA A 281 -10.22 13.45 1.20
C ALA A 281 -9.68 12.44 2.23
N ASN A 282 -8.41 12.03 2.07
CA ASN A 282 -7.75 11.05 2.95
C ASN A 282 -6.95 11.71 4.07
N LYS A 283 -6.73 13.03 4.04
CA LYS A 283 -5.80 13.72 4.95
C LYS A 283 -6.12 13.47 6.42
N LYS A 284 -7.39 13.60 6.81
CA LYS A 284 -7.82 13.38 8.20
C LYS A 284 -7.57 11.94 8.67
N PHE A 285 -7.92 10.96 7.84
CA PHE A 285 -7.70 9.55 8.17
C PHE A 285 -6.22 9.17 8.08
N GLY A 286 -5.48 9.74 7.13
CA GLY A 286 -4.03 9.59 7.01
C GLY A 286 -3.27 10.03 8.26
N ASP A 287 -3.70 11.13 8.91
CA ASP A 287 -3.12 11.56 10.19
C ASP A 287 -3.38 10.54 11.33
N ILE A 288 -4.56 9.92 11.35
CA ILE A 288 -4.85 8.83 12.31
C ILE A 288 -3.91 7.64 12.05
N ILE A 289 -3.75 7.22 10.79
CA ILE A 289 -2.83 6.13 10.42
C ILE A 289 -1.40 6.46 10.88
N ARG A 290 -0.91 7.65 10.55
CA ARG A 290 0.44 8.11 10.88
C ARG A 290 0.75 8.01 12.37
N ARG A 291 -0.22 8.38 13.22
CA ARG A 291 -0.07 8.35 14.69
C ARG A 291 -0.20 6.94 15.27
N THR A 292 -1.00 6.08 14.65
CA THR A 292 -1.36 4.77 15.22
C THR A 292 -0.44 3.65 14.72
N LEU A 293 -0.05 3.69 13.45
CA LEU A 293 0.71 2.61 12.80
C LEU A 293 2.05 2.29 13.48
N PRO A 294 2.88 3.28 13.92
CA PRO A 294 4.14 2.95 14.60
C PRO A 294 3.97 2.07 15.84
N LYS A 295 2.91 2.31 16.63
CA LYS A 295 2.62 1.48 17.80
C LYS A 295 2.17 0.07 17.40
N LEU A 296 1.31 -0.06 16.39
CA LEU A 296 0.86 -1.37 15.91
C LEU A 296 2.04 -2.22 15.38
N LEU A 297 3.01 -1.58 14.74
CA LEU A 297 4.24 -2.23 14.28
C LEU A 297 5.13 -2.63 15.46
N GLN A 298 5.30 -1.73 16.45
CA GLN A 298 6.09 -2.00 17.66
C GLN A 298 5.52 -3.19 18.45
N ASP A 299 4.19 -3.27 18.54
CA ASP A 299 3.49 -4.34 19.26
C ASP A 299 3.36 -5.64 18.41
N GLY A 300 3.78 -5.65 17.16
CA GLY A 300 3.63 -6.78 16.23
C GLY A 300 2.17 -7.04 15.81
N ALA A 301 1.26 -6.13 16.09
CA ALA A 301 -0.14 -6.23 15.66
C ALA A 301 -0.30 -6.08 14.14
N ILE A 302 0.58 -5.29 13.51
CA ILE A 302 0.80 -5.22 12.07
C ILE A 302 2.24 -5.62 11.78
N VAL A 303 2.42 -6.51 10.81
CA VAL A 303 3.72 -7.00 10.33
C VAL A 303 3.95 -6.48 8.91
N PRO A 304 5.13 -5.91 8.59
CA PRO A 304 5.47 -5.47 7.25
C PRO A 304 5.40 -6.61 6.21
N ASN A 305 5.24 -6.26 4.94
CA ASN A 305 5.38 -7.26 3.88
C ASN A 305 6.77 -7.91 3.91
N ARG A 306 6.87 -9.14 3.43
CA ARG A 306 8.16 -9.73 3.06
C ARG A 306 8.77 -8.89 1.95
N VAL A 307 10.06 -8.60 2.05
CA VAL A 307 10.76 -7.74 1.08
C VAL A 307 11.77 -8.55 0.26
N GLU A 308 11.93 -8.15 -1.00
CA GLU A 308 12.98 -8.61 -1.89
C GLU A 308 13.79 -7.40 -2.33
N LYS A 309 15.10 -7.41 -2.03
CA LYS A 309 16.01 -6.36 -2.44
C LYS A 309 16.32 -6.49 -3.93
N LEU A 310 16.20 -5.38 -4.66
CA LEU A 310 16.69 -5.25 -6.02
C LEU A 310 18.14 -4.73 -6.00
N SER A 311 18.98 -5.24 -6.87
CA SER A 311 20.36 -4.76 -7.07
C SER A 311 20.41 -3.41 -7.78
N ASP A 312 21.60 -2.79 -7.81
CA ASP A 312 21.96 -1.62 -8.62
C ASP A 312 21.22 -0.32 -8.24
N GLY A 313 20.74 -0.24 -6.99
CA GLY A 313 20.11 0.97 -6.46
C GLY A 313 18.94 1.43 -7.33
N LEU A 314 18.96 2.70 -7.78
CA LEU A 314 17.90 3.28 -8.60
C LEU A 314 17.72 2.59 -9.97
N ALA A 315 18.79 2.05 -10.56
CA ALA A 315 18.70 1.32 -11.83
C ALA A 315 17.87 0.03 -11.71
N GLY A 316 17.77 -0.56 -10.51
CA GLY A 316 16.94 -1.72 -10.25
C GLY A 316 15.45 -1.50 -10.39
N VAL A 317 14.97 -0.24 -10.35
CA VAL A 317 13.54 0.09 -10.46
C VAL A 317 12.93 -0.43 -11.76
N ASP A 318 13.55 -0.14 -12.90
CA ASP A 318 13.02 -0.56 -14.21
C ASP A 318 12.93 -2.09 -14.32
N VAL A 319 13.93 -2.81 -13.81
CA VAL A 319 13.91 -4.28 -13.75
C VAL A 319 12.75 -4.77 -12.88
N GLY A 320 12.55 -4.17 -11.71
CA GLY A 320 11.46 -4.51 -10.80
C GLY A 320 10.09 -4.27 -11.42
N LEU A 321 9.86 -3.12 -12.05
CA LEU A 321 8.59 -2.79 -12.71
C LEU A 321 8.29 -3.74 -13.89
N LYS A 322 9.30 -4.13 -14.67
CA LYS A 322 9.16 -5.15 -15.72
C LYS A 322 8.71 -6.49 -15.14
N ARG A 323 9.30 -6.94 -14.03
CA ARG A 323 8.88 -8.17 -13.32
C ARG A 323 7.44 -8.08 -12.80
N MET A 324 7.02 -6.92 -12.30
CA MET A 324 5.64 -6.70 -11.86
C MET A 324 4.65 -6.81 -13.01
N ARG A 325 4.92 -6.18 -14.17
CA ARG A 325 4.10 -6.31 -15.39
C ARG A 325 4.01 -7.76 -15.88
N ALA A 326 5.10 -8.49 -15.79
CA ALA A 326 5.16 -9.91 -16.15
C ALA A 326 4.51 -10.84 -15.10
N LYS A 327 3.89 -10.31 -14.02
CA LYS A 327 3.28 -11.07 -12.92
C LYS A 327 4.27 -12.04 -12.22
N GLN A 328 5.56 -11.71 -12.22
CA GLN A 328 6.63 -12.53 -11.63
C GLN A 328 6.90 -12.20 -10.15
N VAL A 329 6.17 -11.24 -9.57
CA VAL A 329 6.29 -10.85 -8.16
C VAL A 329 5.10 -11.41 -7.39
N SER A 330 5.36 -12.16 -6.33
CA SER A 330 4.30 -12.81 -5.57
C SER A 330 4.66 -13.01 -4.09
N GLY A 331 3.85 -12.46 -3.21
CA GLY A 331 4.00 -12.59 -1.75
C GLY A 331 5.14 -11.76 -1.16
N VAL A 332 5.79 -10.92 -1.97
CA VAL A 332 6.89 -10.03 -1.57
C VAL A 332 6.69 -8.61 -2.10
N LYS A 333 7.34 -7.65 -1.48
CA LYS A 333 7.47 -6.27 -1.93
C LYS A 333 8.88 -6.04 -2.47
N LEU A 334 9.01 -5.49 -3.68
CA LEU A 334 10.30 -5.16 -4.26
C LEU A 334 10.81 -3.83 -3.70
N VAL A 335 12.07 -3.77 -3.30
CA VAL A 335 12.67 -2.60 -2.64
C VAL A 335 14.02 -2.29 -3.27
N VAL A 336 14.24 -1.02 -3.59
CA VAL A 336 15.53 -0.46 -4.02
C VAL A 336 16.16 0.36 -2.90
N PHE A 337 17.47 0.50 -2.96
CA PHE A 337 18.27 1.26 -2.00
C PHE A 337 18.98 2.40 -2.75
N PRO A 338 18.39 3.62 -2.81
CA PRO A 338 18.91 4.71 -3.63
C PRO A 338 20.37 5.09 -3.35
N GLN A 339 20.83 4.89 -2.11
CA GLN A 339 22.23 5.17 -1.74
C GLN A 339 23.24 4.19 -2.35
N GLU A 340 22.78 3.05 -2.88
CA GLU A 340 23.64 2.04 -3.53
C GLU A 340 23.75 2.25 -5.05
N THR A 341 23.20 3.33 -5.57
CA THR A 341 23.28 3.67 -7.00
C THR A 341 24.72 4.03 -7.39
N ALA A 342 25.28 3.30 -8.37
CA ALA A 342 26.65 3.47 -8.86
C ALA A 342 26.87 4.81 -9.58
#